data_8d97017b3ebfc500237ee931bb83bd83
#
_entry.id   8d97017b3ebfc500237ee931bb83bd83
#
_cell.length_a   1.000
_cell.length_b   1.000
_cell.length_c   1.000
_cell.angle_alpha   90.00
_cell.angle_beta   90.00
_cell.angle_gamma   90.00
#
_symmetry.space_group_name_H-M   'P 1'
#
loop_
_entity.id
_entity.type
_entity.pdbx_description
1 polymer ?
#
loop_
_entity_poly.entity_id
_entity_poly.type
_entity_poly.pdbx_seq_one_letter_code
_entity_poly.pdbx_strand_id
1 'polypeptide(L)'
;MDVLEIYLARHGQSQDNGRGFIQGQTSTPLSELGERQTERLGRHLSNFKFDAVYCSDLERAVQTARIAVPYLEPVLCPELREWHLGVLQKHTREEAKALFPNAWEILCHGTFDDRKIPGGESMNDMIARSVDLVNRVVAKHKGGRILLVSHGGTIRAMRRGLLQEDDVPGLSNASLSRLDYCGGQWTVQFWNECGFLDELLSSNGEH
;
A
#
# COMPACT_ATOMS: atom_id res chain seq x y z
N MET A 1 -14.10 -25.13 -3.68
CA MET A 1 -14.14 -23.87 -2.92
C MET A 1 -13.71 -22.78 -3.90
N ASP A 2 -14.45 -21.69 -3.94
CA ASP A 2 -14.16 -20.60 -4.85
C ASP A 2 -12.91 -19.85 -4.36
N VAL A 3 -12.07 -19.45 -5.29
CA VAL A 3 -10.88 -18.64 -4.99
C VAL A 3 -11.32 -17.18 -4.79
N LEU A 4 -10.87 -16.55 -3.72
CA LEU A 4 -10.95 -15.12 -3.53
C LEU A 4 -9.63 -14.48 -3.98
N GLU A 5 -9.69 -13.71 -5.06
CA GLU A 5 -8.55 -12.99 -5.62
C GLU A 5 -8.45 -11.60 -4.96
N ILE A 6 -7.40 -11.37 -4.18
CA ILE A 6 -7.15 -10.07 -3.56
C ILE A 6 -6.02 -9.36 -4.29
N TYR A 7 -6.37 -8.31 -5.00
CA TYR A 7 -5.45 -7.41 -5.65
C TYR A 7 -5.06 -6.30 -4.68
N LEU A 8 -3.78 -6.02 -4.60
CA LEU A 8 -3.19 -5.00 -3.73
C LEU A 8 -2.52 -3.95 -4.62
N ALA A 9 -3.06 -2.74 -4.64
CA ALA A 9 -2.47 -1.63 -5.38
C ALA A 9 -1.85 -0.62 -4.41
N ARG A 10 -0.56 -0.30 -4.61
CA ARG A 10 0.05 0.84 -3.94
C ARG A 10 -0.41 2.12 -4.65
N HIS A 11 -0.71 3.17 -3.89
CA HIS A 11 -1.05 4.48 -4.45
C HIS A 11 0.01 4.99 -5.44
N GLY A 12 -0.40 5.80 -6.43
CA GLY A 12 0.51 6.53 -7.30
C GLY A 12 1.45 7.46 -6.54
N GLN A 13 2.50 7.98 -7.16
CA GLN A 13 3.41 8.90 -6.51
C GLN A 13 2.63 10.10 -5.94
N SER A 14 2.86 10.42 -4.66
CA SER A 14 2.34 11.66 -4.05
C SER A 14 3.34 12.80 -4.17
N GLN A 15 2.88 14.04 -3.95
CA GLN A 15 3.75 15.21 -3.96
C GLN A 15 4.92 15.08 -2.98
N ASP A 16 4.67 14.52 -1.77
CA ASP A 16 5.72 14.32 -0.78
C ASP A 16 6.68 13.18 -1.15
N ASN A 17 6.21 12.13 -1.83
CA ASN A 17 7.12 11.12 -2.38
C ASN A 17 8.12 11.75 -3.36
N GLY A 18 7.64 12.61 -4.26
CA GLY A 18 8.48 13.32 -5.21
C GLY A 18 9.50 14.26 -4.57
N ARG A 19 9.22 14.75 -3.35
CA ARG A 19 10.11 15.61 -2.56
C ARG A 19 11.01 14.86 -1.58
N GLY A 20 10.87 13.54 -1.44
CA GLY A 20 11.66 12.72 -0.53
C GLY A 20 11.24 12.79 0.95
N PHE A 21 10.06 13.33 1.25
CA PHE A 21 9.56 13.40 2.63
C PHE A 21 8.99 12.06 3.11
N ILE A 22 9.21 11.77 4.39
CA ILE A 22 8.57 10.67 5.11
C ILE A 22 7.12 11.08 5.40
N GLN A 23 6.16 10.38 4.81
CA GLN A 23 4.75 10.76 4.89
C GLN A 23 4.01 10.10 6.05
N GLY A 24 4.14 8.78 6.22
CA GLY A 24 3.30 8.04 7.15
C GLY A 24 1.80 8.31 6.86
N GLN A 25 1.07 8.79 7.86
CA GLN A 25 -0.36 9.08 7.76
C GLN A 25 -0.68 10.56 7.45
N THR A 26 0.29 11.35 6.97
CA THR A 26 -0.02 12.70 6.48
C THR A 26 -0.86 12.63 5.22
N SER A 27 -1.82 13.55 5.07
CA SER A 27 -2.63 13.67 3.87
C SER A 27 -1.88 14.52 2.85
N THR A 28 -1.56 13.90 1.71
CA THR A 28 -0.89 14.56 0.58
C THR A 28 -1.47 13.98 -0.70
N PRO A 29 -1.86 14.80 -1.68
CA PRO A 29 -2.44 14.35 -2.93
C PRO A 29 -1.38 13.69 -3.83
N LEU A 30 -1.84 13.08 -4.91
CA LEU A 30 -0.98 12.60 -5.98
C LEU A 30 -0.19 13.76 -6.59
N SER A 31 1.01 13.46 -7.10
CA SER A 31 1.73 14.34 -8.02
C SER A 31 1.19 14.15 -9.45
N GLU A 32 1.53 15.04 -10.36
CA GLU A 32 1.20 14.85 -11.79
C GLU A 32 1.72 13.53 -12.35
N LEU A 33 2.91 13.09 -11.91
CA LEU A 33 3.43 11.77 -12.27
C LEU A 33 2.57 10.66 -11.66
N GLY A 34 2.16 10.83 -10.40
CA GLY A 34 1.29 9.87 -9.70
C GLY A 34 -0.07 9.69 -10.37
N GLU A 35 -0.67 10.78 -10.87
CA GLU A 35 -1.91 10.72 -11.64
C GLU A 35 -1.71 9.92 -12.93
N ARG A 36 -0.67 10.20 -13.70
CA ARG A 36 -0.33 9.45 -14.93
C ARG A 36 -0.04 7.97 -14.65
N GLN A 37 0.69 7.67 -13.55
CA GLN A 37 0.91 6.28 -13.11
C GLN A 37 -0.41 5.58 -12.82
N THR A 38 -1.32 6.26 -12.12
CA THR A 38 -2.64 5.72 -11.76
C THR A 38 -3.54 5.51 -12.97
N GLU A 39 -3.49 6.41 -13.96
CA GLU A 39 -4.20 6.21 -15.25
C GLU A 39 -3.68 4.96 -16.00
N ARG A 40 -2.36 4.71 -15.98
CA ARG A 40 -1.80 3.48 -16.58
C ARG A 40 -2.26 2.24 -15.82
N LEU A 41 -2.26 2.29 -14.49
CA LEU A 41 -2.83 1.22 -13.66
C LEU A 41 -4.32 0.99 -14.03
N GLY A 42 -5.12 2.05 -14.18
CA GLY A 42 -6.52 1.96 -14.59
C GLY A 42 -6.70 1.29 -15.96
N ARG A 43 -5.87 1.64 -16.95
CA ARG A 43 -5.86 0.96 -18.26
C ARG A 43 -5.50 -0.52 -18.14
N HIS A 44 -4.49 -0.86 -17.33
CA HIS A 44 -4.12 -2.25 -17.06
C HIS A 44 -5.28 -3.02 -16.41
N LEU A 45 -6.02 -2.38 -15.50
CA LEU A 45 -7.17 -2.95 -14.80
C LEU A 45 -8.48 -2.93 -15.61
N SER A 46 -8.54 -2.30 -16.79
CA SER A 46 -9.79 -2.12 -17.56
C SER A 46 -10.51 -3.41 -17.93
N ASN A 47 -9.77 -4.51 -18.10
CA ASN A 47 -10.31 -5.83 -18.39
C ASN A 47 -10.68 -6.64 -17.14
N PHE A 48 -10.44 -6.10 -15.96
CA PHE A 48 -10.79 -6.75 -14.70
C PHE A 48 -12.13 -6.23 -14.21
N LYS A 49 -12.98 -7.13 -13.72
CA LYS A 49 -14.18 -6.77 -12.98
C LYS A 49 -13.93 -7.05 -11.52
N PHE A 50 -13.93 -6.00 -10.72
CA PHE A 50 -13.86 -6.12 -9.26
C PHE A 50 -15.27 -6.13 -8.68
N ASP A 51 -15.48 -6.94 -7.65
CA ASP A 51 -16.75 -7.02 -6.91
C ASP A 51 -16.82 -5.94 -5.83
N ALA A 52 -15.65 -5.51 -5.30
CA ALA A 52 -15.52 -4.40 -4.37
C ALA A 52 -14.13 -3.78 -4.42
N VAL A 53 -14.06 -2.50 -4.02
CA VAL A 53 -12.81 -1.77 -3.78
C VAL A 53 -12.80 -1.30 -2.33
N TYR A 54 -11.78 -1.66 -1.57
CA TYR A 54 -11.49 -1.12 -0.26
C TYR A 54 -10.25 -0.22 -0.36
N CYS A 55 -10.27 0.91 0.30
CA CYS A 55 -9.24 1.91 0.12
C CYS A 55 -8.84 2.57 1.44
N SER A 56 -7.55 2.83 1.63
CA SER A 56 -7.12 3.78 2.64
C SER A 56 -7.84 5.12 2.44
N ASP A 57 -8.26 5.75 3.52
CA ASP A 57 -8.91 7.06 3.49
C ASP A 57 -7.92 8.24 3.33
N LEU A 58 -6.62 7.97 3.20
CA LEU A 58 -5.63 8.99 2.86
C LEU A 58 -5.77 9.42 1.40
N GLU A 59 -5.72 10.74 1.15
CA GLU A 59 -6.08 11.39 -0.11
C GLU A 59 -5.44 10.73 -1.34
N ARG A 60 -4.12 10.47 -1.32
CA ARG A 60 -3.38 9.82 -2.42
C ARG A 60 -3.92 8.41 -2.78
N ALA A 61 -4.41 7.66 -1.78
CA ALA A 61 -4.99 6.36 -2.01
C ALA A 61 -6.41 6.47 -2.59
N VAL A 62 -7.23 7.41 -2.07
CA VAL A 62 -8.58 7.68 -2.57
C VAL A 62 -8.54 8.14 -4.02
N GLN A 63 -7.63 9.08 -4.36
CA GLN A 63 -7.42 9.52 -5.74
C GLN A 63 -7.02 8.34 -6.64
N THR A 64 -6.07 7.49 -6.18
CA THR A 64 -5.67 6.29 -6.90
C THR A 64 -6.86 5.36 -7.16
N ALA A 65 -7.67 5.05 -6.15
CA ALA A 65 -8.81 4.16 -6.31
C ALA A 65 -9.82 4.70 -7.33
N ARG A 66 -10.17 5.98 -7.25
CA ARG A 66 -11.16 6.62 -8.11
C ARG A 66 -10.71 6.75 -9.57
N ILE A 67 -9.42 6.98 -9.81
CA ILE A 67 -8.86 7.04 -11.16
C ILE A 67 -8.73 5.64 -11.75
N ALA A 68 -8.23 4.67 -10.97
CA ALA A 68 -7.95 3.32 -11.47
C ALA A 68 -9.22 2.48 -11.69
N VAL A 69 -10.27 2.65 -10.85
CA VAL A 69 -11.52 1.86 -10.90
C VAL A 69 -12.74 2.79 -10.77
N PRO A 70 -13.00 3.66 -11.77
CA PRO A 70 -14.02 4.72 -11.66
C PRO A 70 -15.47 4.22 -11.61
N TYR A 71 -15.71 2.96 -11.88
CA TYR A 71 -17.05 2.34 -11.88
C TYR A 71 -17.48 1.79 -10.51
N LEU A 72 -16.60 1.83 -9.49
CA LEU A 72 -16.91 1.41 -8.13
C LEU A 72 -16.51 2.51 -7.12
N GLU A 73 -17.43 2.89 -6.24
CA GLU A 73 -17.10 3.76 -5.12
C GLU A 73 -16.32 2.97 -4.06
N PRO A 74 -15.12 3.39 -3.67
CA PRO A 74 -14.30 2.65 -2.72
C PRO A 74 -14.86 2.74 -1.28
N VAL A 75 -14.84 1.62 -0.57
CA VAL A 75 -15.10 1.58 0.87
C VAL A 75 -13.85 2.08 1.60
N LEU A 76 -13.97 3.22 2.28
CA LEU A 76 -12.84 3.82 2.98
C LEU A 76 -12.56 3.08 4.30
N CYS A 77 -11.30 2.65 4.48
CA CYS A 77 -10.85 1.84 5.59
C CYS A 77 -9.59 2.46 6.23
N PRO A 78 -9.70 3.07 7.42
CA PRO A 78 -8.54 3.59 8.14
C PRO A 78 -7.47 2.53 8.43
N GLU A 79 -7.85 1.25 8.50
CA GLU A 79 -6.95 0.13 8.68
C GLU A 79 -5.99 -0.06 7.50
N LEU A 80 -6.29 0.51 6.33
CA LEU A 80 -5.42 0.52 5.14
C LEU A 80 -4.46 1.71 5.11
N ARG A 81 -4.49 2.64 6.08
CA ARG A 81 -3.53 3.74 6.17
C ARG A 81 -2.10 3.24 6.25
N GLU A 82 -1.16 4.05 5.77
CA GLU A 82 0.28 3.79 5.91
C GLU A 82 0.70 3.71 7.38
N TRP A 83 1.90 3.20 7.65
CA TRP A 83 2.49 3.18 8.98
C TRP A 83 2.47 4.58 9.59
N HIS A 84 1.92 4.69 10.81
CA HIS A 84 1.95 5.95 11.53
C HIS A 84 3.35 6.19 12.08
N LEU A 85 4.12 7.00 11.37
CA LEU A 85 5.53 7.23 11.64
C LEU A 85 5.80 8.37 12.64
N GLY A 86 4.75 8.84 13.35
CA GLY A 86 4.87 9.78 14.46
C GLY A 86 5.79 10.95 14.17
N VAL A 87 6.80 11.13 15.03
CA VAL A 87 7.76 12.23 14.94
C VAL A 87 8.61 12.24 13.66
N LEU A 88 8.69 11.13 12.93
CA LEU A 88 9.45 11.06 11.68
C LEU A 88 8.71 11.69 10.49
N GLN A 89 7.38 11.88 10.60
CA GLN A 89 6.57 12.41 9.50
C GLN A 89 6.95 13.85 9.15
N LYS A 90 6.86 14.21 7.87
CA LYS A 90 7.19 15.54 7.31
C LYS A 90 8.68 15.93 7.39
N HIS A 91 9.56 14.98 7.65
CA HIS A 91 11.01 15.17 7.56
C HIS A 91 11.57 14.41 6.35
N THR A 92 12.69 14.85 5.81
CA THR A 92 13.50 14.03 4.91
C THR A 92 14.15 12.89 5.71
N ARG A 93 14.71 11.90 5.01
CA ARG A 93 15.39 10.78 5.70
C ARG A 93 16.58 11.26 6.51
N GLU A 94 17.33 12.23 5.98
CA GLU A 94 18.50 12.84 6.63
C GLU A 94 18.11 13.59 7.90
N GLU A 95 17.06 14.43 7.81
CA GLU A 95 16.53 15.16 8.95
C GLU A 95 15.99 14.21 10.02
N ALA A 96 15.18 13.22 9.64
CA ALA A 96 14.61 12.25 10.55
C ALA A 96 15.71 11.46 11.30
N LYS A 97 16.78 11.03 10.60
CA LYS A 97 17.92 10.34 11.19
C LYS A 97 18.69 11.23 12.16
N ALA A 98 18.88 12.50 11.83
CA ALA A 98 19.63 13.44 12.66
C ALA A 98 18.84 13.88 13.90
N LEU A 99 17.54 14.17 13.75
CA LEU A 99 16.70 14.70 14.82
C LEU A 99 16.16 13.60 15.75
N PHE A 100 15.87 12.40 15.21
CA PHE A 100 15.20 11.32 15.93
C PHE A 100 15.89 9.97 15.74
N PRO A 101 17.19 9.82 16.12
CA PRO A 101 17.98 8.63 15.82
C PRO A 101 17.35 7.32 16.36
N ASN A 102 16.76 7.34 17.55
CA ASN A 102 16.10 6.16 18.13
C ASN A 102 14.83 5.76 17.35
N ALA A 103 14.02 6.74 16.93
CA ALA A 103 12.82 6.48 16.11
C ALA A 103 13.24 6.00 14.71
N TRP A 104 14.31 6.54 14.15
CA TRP A 104 14.89 6.10 12.89
C TRP A 104 15.37 4.66 12.94
N GLU A 105 15.99 4.23 14.04
CA GLU A 105 16.39 2.84 14.26
C GLU A 105 15.18 1.89 14.22
N ILE A 106 14.08 2.26 14.88
CA ILE A 106 12.84 1.47 14.84
C ILE A 106 12.33 1.33 13.40
N LEU A 107 12.32 2.42 12.62
CA LEU A 107 11.90 2.39 11.23
C LEU A 107 12.78 1.47 10.36
N CYS A 108 14.10 1.47 10.59
CA CYS A 108 15.05 0.70 9.77
C CYS A 108 15.12 -0.78 10.13
N HIS A 109 14.91 -1.13 11.41
CA HIS A 109 15.17 -2.48 11.94
C HIS A 109 13.92 -3.16 12.52
N GLY A 110 12.78 -2.49 12.51
CA GLY A 110 11.53 -2.96 13.12
C GLY A 110 10.81 -4.02 12.28
N THR A 111 11.31 -5.24 12.24
CA THR A 111 10.57 -6.42 11.77
C THR A 111 9.90 -7.09 12.97
N PHE A 112 8.58 -7.30 12.94
CA PHE A 112 7.81 -7.86 14.06
C PHE A 112 8.16 -7.22 15.41
N ASP A 113 8.19 -5.89 15.44
CA ASP A 113 8.66 -5.12 16.59
C ASP A 113 7.49 -4.41 17.26
N ASP A 114 7.38 -4.57 18.58
CA ASP A 114 6.39 -3.88 19.41
C ASP A 114 6.84 -2.46 19.81
N ARG A 115 8.10 -2.09 19.51
CA ARG A 115 8.55 -0.73 19.78
C ARG A 115 7.77 0.27 18.93
N LYS A 116 7.18 1.25 19.59
CA LYS A 116 6.43 2.31 18.93
C LYS A 116 7.35 3.47 18.56
N ILE A 117 7.17 3.96 17.33
CA ILE A 117 7.73 5.26 16.98
C ILE A 117 7.00 6.32 17.84
N PRO A 118 7.72 7.22 18.51
CA PRO A 118 7.08 8.24 19.36
C PRO A 118 5.99 9.02 18.60
N GLY A 119 4.77 9.04 19.15
CA GLY A 119 3.60 9.62 18.49
C GLY A 119 3.04 8.81 17.31
N GLY A 120 3.50 7.58 17.13
CA GLY A 120 3.08 6.67 16.05
C GLY A 120 2.67 5.30 16.55
N GLU A 121 2.74 4.31 15.67
CA GLU A 121 2.42 2.89 15.95
C GLU A 121 3.66 2.00 15.80
N SER A 122 3.60 0.77 16.36
CA SER A 122 4.60 -0.26 16.11
C SER A 122 4.34 -0.97 14.78
N MET A 123 5.32 -1.76 14.30
CA MET A 123 5.11 -2.65 13.15
C MET A 123 4.01 -3.66 13.43
N ASN A 124 3.97 -4.22 14.64
CA ASN A 124 2.94 -5.19 15.02
C ASN A 124 1.54 -4.57 15.08
N ASP A 125 1.38 -3.31 15.53
CA ASP A 125 0.09 -2.60 15.45
C ASP A 125 -0.39 -2.49 13.99
N MET A 126 0.51 -2.13 13.05
CA MET A 126 0.19 -2.02 11.62
C MET A 126 -0.18 -3.38 11.01
N ILE A 127 0.57 -4.44 11.33
CA ILE A 127 0.26 -5.80 10.88
C ILE A 127 -1.12 -6.19 11.41
N ALA A 128 -1.37 -6.04 12.71
CA ALA A 128 -2.63 -6.46 13.32
C ALA A 128 -3.84 -5.80 12.68
N ARG A 129 -3.85 -4.45 12.53
CA ARG A 129 -4.99 -3.74 11.93
C ARG A 129 -5.23 -4.10 10.47
N SER A 130 -4.15 -4.25 9.69
CA SER A 130 -4.27 -4.53 8.27
C SER A 130 -4.70 -5.98 8.00
N VAL A 131 -4.18 -6.95 8.76
CA VAL A 131 -4.59 -8.36 8.67
C VAL A 131 -6.04 -8.54 9.14
N ASP A 132 -6.45 -7.85 10.21
CA ASP A 132 -7.84 -7.89 10.68
C ASP A 132 -8.83 -7.44 9.60
N LEU A 133 -8.51 -6.34 8.88
CA LEU A 133 -9.32 -5.92 7.73
C LEU A 133 -9.39 -7.02 6.65
N VAL A 134 -8.26 -7.61 6.27
CA VAL A 134 -8.24 -8.67 5.26
C VAL A 134 -9.09 -9.86 5.69
N ASN A 135 -9.03 -10.26 6.96
CA ASN A 135 -9.86 -11.33 7.50
C ASN A 135 -11.36 -11.00 7.42
N ARG A 136 -11.75 -9.75 7.68
CA ARG A 136 -13.14 -9.30 7.50
C ARG A 136 -13.56 -9.32 6.03
N VAL A 137 -12.67 -8.94 5.11
CA VAL A 137 -12.92 -9.03 3.66
C VAL A 137 -13.11 -10.48 3.23
N VAL A 138 -12.25 -11.40 3.67
CA VAL A 138 -12.37 -12.85 3.41
C VAL A 138 -13.68 -13.41 3.97
N ALA A 139 -14.07 -13.01 5.18
CA ALA A 139 -15.33 -13.47 5.79
C ALA A 139 -16.57 -13.00 5.01
N LYS A 140 -16.51 -11.78 4.43
CA LYS A 140 -17.61 -11.18 3.67
C LYS A 140 -17.74 -11.72 2.25
N HIS A 141 -16.61 -12.01 1.58
CA HIS A 141 -16.56 -12.43 0.19
C HIS A 141 -16.16 -13.90 0.07
N LYS A 142 -17.04 -14.72 -0.53
CA LYS A 142 -16.81 -16.18 -0.64
C LYS A 142 -15.99 -16.58 -1.88
N GLY A 143 -15.67 -15.62 -2.73
CA GLY A 143 -14.90 -15.74 -3.98
C GLY A 143 -14.95 -14.42 -4.73
N GLY A 144 -14.44 -14.40 -5.97
CA GLY A 144 -14.42 -13.21 -6.81
C GLY A 144 -13.17 -12.38 -6.67
N ARG A 145 -13.24 -11.10 -7.07
CA ARG A 145 -12.08 -10.19 -7.16
C ARG A 145 -12.28 -8.94 -6.32
N ILE A 146 -11.38 -8.73 -5.39
CA ILE A 146 -11.38 -7.56 -4.50
C ILE A 146 -10.10 -6.76 -4.74
N LEU A 147 -10.24 -5.43 -4.86
CA LEU A 147 -9.10 -4.53 -4.90
C LEU A 147 -8.93 -3.83 -3.56
N LEU A 148 -7.73 -3.88 -3.01
CA LEU A 148 -7.31 -3.07 -1.85
C LEU A 148 -6.32 -2.01 -2.32
N VAL A 149 -6.66 -0.73 -2.17
CA VAL A 149 -5.75 0.38 -2.49
C VAL A 149 -5.15 0.92 -1.20
N SER A 150 -3.82 0.82 -1.08
CA SER A 150 -3.11 1.12 0.16
C SER A 150 -1.70 1.67 -0.09
N HIS A 151 -0.77 1.43 0.81
CA HIS A 151 0.56 2.01 0.86
C HIS A 151 1.64 0.94 0.94
N GLY A 152 2.88 1.31 0.61
CA GLY A 152 3.98 0.36 0.53
C GLY A 152 4.27 -0.37 1.83
N GLY A 153 4.30 0.34 2.96
CA GLY A 153 4.51 -0.27 4.28
C GLY A 153 3.38 -1.20 4.68
N THR A 154 2.14 -0.76 4.52
CA THR A 154 0.94 -1.52 4.92
C THR A 154 0.72 -2.76 4.07
N ILE A 155 0.92 -2.69 2.75
CA ILE A 155 0.81 -3.87 1.87
C ILE A 155 1.87 -4.92 2.23
N ARG A 156 3.10 -4.48 2.53
CA ARG A 156 4.17 -5.39 3.01
C ARG A 156 3.82 -6.00 4.38
N ALA A 157 3.26 -5.20 5.29
CA ALA A 157 2.81 -5.67 6.59
C ALA A 157 1.68 -6.70 6.49
N MET A 158 0.70 -6.49 5.59
CA MET A 158 -0.34 -7.49 5.31
C MET A 158 0.26 -8.82 4.86
N ARG A 159 1.13 -8.80 3.84
CA ARG A 159 1.77 -10.01 3.35
C ARG A 159 2.57 -10.70 4.45
N ARG A 160 3.37 -9.94 5.22
CA ARG A 160 4.13 -10.46 6.35
C ARG A 160 3.24 -11.16 7.38
N GLY A 161 2.13 -10.54 7.77
CA GLY A 161 1.21 -11.10 8.75
C GLY A 161 0.41 -12.30 8.24
N LEU A 162 -0.02 -12.29 6.97
CA LEU A 162 -0.80 -13.37 6.36
C LEU A 162 0.03 -14.62 6.04
N LEU A 163 1.29 -14.44 5.64
CA LEU A 163 2.17 -15.52 5.16
C LEU A 163 3.29 -15.86 6.14
N GLN A 164 3.44 -15.09 7.23
CA GLN A 164 4.51 -15.24 8.23
C GLN A 164 5.90 -15.14 7.59
N GLU A 165 6.08 -14.19 6.67
CA GLU A 165 7.33 -13.91 5.96
C GLU A 165 8.08 -12.74 6.61
N ASP A 166 9.38 -12.89 6.88
CA ASP A 166 10.21 -11.82 7.46
C ASP A 166 10.67 -10.81 6.42
N ASP A 167 11.11 -11.29 5.25
CA ASP A 167 11.62 -10.45 4.17
C ASP A 167 10.60 -10.33 3.05
N VAL A 168 9.87 -9.21 3.04
CA VAL A 168 8.92 -8.87 2.00
C VAL A 168 9.50 -7.78 1.10
N PRO A 169 9.66 -8.05 -0.21
CA PRO A 169 10.22 -7.08 -1.15
C PRO A 169 9.44 -5.76 -1.18
N GLY A 170 10.14 -4.67 -1.55
CA GLY A 170 9.55 -3.35 -1.71
C GLY A 170 8.49 -3.30 -2.82
N LEU A 171 7.78 -2.19 -2.87
CA LEU A 171 6.72 -1.94 -3.85
C LEU A 171 6.94 -0.58 -4.52
N SER A 172 6.80 -0.52 -5.83
CA SER A 172 6.79 0.71 -6.62
C SER A 172 5.47 1.46 -6.47
N ASN A 173 5.45 2.78 -6.67
CA ASN A 173 4.20 3.54 -6.76
C ASN A 173 3.34 3.00 -7.91
N ALA A 174 2.03 2.96 -7.72
CA ALA A 174 1.04 2.40 -8.64
C ALA A 174 1.30 0.94 -9.06
N SER A 175 2.16 0.19 -8.35
CA SER A 175 2.34 -1.24 -8.60
C SER A 175 1.13 -2.04 -8.16
N LEU A 176 0.97 -3.21 -8.77
CA LEU A 176 -0.06 -4.18 -8.48
C LEU A 176 0.56 -5.48 -7.94
N SER A 177 -0.10 -6.08 -6.96
CA SER A 177 0.24 -7.43 -6.46
C SER A 177 -1.05 -8.22 -6.32
N ARG A 178 -0.96 -9.56 -6.30
CA ARG A 178 -2.12 -10.42 -6.09
C ARG A 178 -1.81 -11.55 -5.14
N LEU A 179 -2.71 -11.71 -4.16
CA LEU A 179 -2.78 -12.85 -3.27
C LEU A 179 -4.11 -13.58 -3.50
N ASP A 180 -4.06 -14.88 -3.58
CA ASP A 180 -5.25 -15.73 -3.64
C ASP A 180 -5.50 -16.41 -2.30
N TYR A 181 -6.77 -16.42 -1.87
CA TYR A 181 -7.21 -17.14 -0.69
C TYR A 181 -8.16 -18.27 -1.10
N CYS A 182 -7.81 -19.50 -0.71
CA CYS A 182 -8.63 -20.68 -0.95
C CYS A 182 -8.46 -21.69 0.18
N GLY A 183 -9.56 -22.15 0.76
CA GLY A 183 -9.54 -23.22 1.76
C GLY A 183 -8.69 -22.95 3.00
N GLY A 184 -8.57 -21.70 3.43
CA GLY A 184 -7.74 -21.31 4.59
C GLY A 184 -6.28 -21.01 4.25
N GLN A 185 -5.89 -21.11 2.99
CA GLN A 185 -4.51 -20.91 2.55
C GLN A 185 -4.36 -19.68 1.66
N TRP A 186 -3.24 -18.98 1.82
CA TRP A 186 -2.83 -17.87 0.99
C TRP A 186 -1.76 -18.28 0.00
N THR A 187 -1.84 -17.74 -1.22
CA THR A 187 -0.85 -17.96 -2.28
C THR A 187 -0.53 -16.63 -2.96
N VAL A 188 0.76 -16.29 -3.10
CA VAL A 188 1.21 -15.13 -3.88
C VAL A 188 1.19 -15.51 -5.35
N GLN A 189 0.42 -14.81 -6.16
CA GLN A 189 0.37 -15.02 -7.61
C GLN A 189 1.42 -14.18 -8.32
N PHE A 190 1.51 -12.90 -7.96
CA PHE A 190 2.56 -11.99 -8.39
C PHE A 190 2.75 -10.86 -7.37
N TRP A 191 3.90 -10.22 -7.43
CA TRP A 191 4.28 -9.17 -6.49
C TRP A 191 4.98 -8.01 -7.19
N ASN A 192 4.54 -6.78 -6.91
CA ASN A 192 5.12 -5.55 -7.43
C ASN A 192 5.15 -5.47 -8.96
N GLU A 193 4.09 -5.93 -9.64
CA GLU A 193 3.97 -5.76 -11.07
C GLU A 193 3.82 -4.27 -11.41
N CYS A 194 4.71 -3.76 -12.25
CA CYS A 194 4.72 -2.36 -12.69
C CYS A 194 5.16 -2.19 -14.15
N GLY A 195 5.30 -3.26 -14.95
CA GLY A 195 5.70 -3.20 -16.35
C GLY A 195 4.81 -2.32 -17.23
N PHE A 196 3.54 -2.15 -16.86
CA PHE A 196 2.63 -1.22 -17.53
C PHE A 196 2.99 0.27 -17.33
N LEU A 197 4.00 0.59 -16.50
CA LEU A 197 4.51 1.94 -16.25
C LEU A 197 5.80 2.25 -17.05
N ASP A 198 6.43 1.28 -17.71
CA ASP A 198 7.77 1.42 -18.30
C ASP A 198 7.89 2.60 -19.28
N GLU A 199 6.88 2.84 -20.10
CA GLU A 199 6.88 3.99 -21.01
C GLU A 199 6.88 5.36 -20.29
N LEU A 200 6.28 5.44 -19.09
CA LEU A 200 6.30 6.67 -18.29
C LEU A 200 7.64 6.90 -17.61
N LEU A 201 8.32 5.84 -17.21
CA LEU A 201 9.62 5.90 -16.54
C LEU A 201 10.72 6.23 -17.54
N SER A 202 10.66 5.68 -18.75
CA SER A 202 11.61 5.96 -19.83
C SER A 202 11.50 7.38 -20.42
N SER A 203 10.29 7.99 -20.38
CA SER A 203 10.08 9.35 -20.92
C SER A 203 10.53 10.47 -19.98
N ASN A 204 10.77 10.19 -18.71
CA ASN A 204 11.18 11.20 -17.72
C ASN A 204 12.71 11.30 -17.52
N GLY A 205 13.52 10.60 -18.32
CA GLY A 205 14.96 10.86 -18.46
C GLY A 205 15.77 10.80 -17.16
N GLU A 206 15.45 9.90 -16.24
CA GLU A 206 16.28 9.68 -15.06
C GLU A 206 17.21 8.49 -15.29
N HIS A 207 18.47 8.84 -15.58
CA HIS A 207 19.62 7.96 -15.45
C HIS A 207 20.19 8.05 -14.05
#